data_12586b0e192617af0434c480b98995f6
#
_entry.id   12586b0e192617af0434c480b98995f6
#
_cell.length_a   1.000
_cell.length_b   1.000
_cell.length_c   1.000
_cell.angle_alpha   90.00
_cell.angle_beta   90.00
_cell.angle_gamma   90.00
#
_symmetry.space_group_name_H-M   'P 1'
#
loop_
_entity.id
_entity.type
_entity.pdbx_description
1 polymer ?
#
loop_
_entity_poly.entity_id
_entity_poly.type
_entity_poly.pdbx_seq_one_letter_code
_entity_poly.pdbx_strand_id
1 'polypeptide(L)'
;MNVFDAVRNLGSFRSADDKPVERKKVGKILEAGRHAPSPGNVQSLEFIVIEEEESRAKLAEASGDPRLEEAPVAVIVLADTARMRRRIGDEFHDACNAEAASAVQGMRMVAKEEGLSSCWVTGFDQMAVKTGFGIPENVEPMGIIGLCYPRSEVEPDHRFGMNEVVFYEKYDNQVGSVFDGLEWEGLHENTEIASKKTKRFYWKLKERLSDLI
;
A
#
# COMPACT_ATOMS: atom_id res chain seq x y z
N MET A 1 -19.92 3.50 0.84
CA MET A 1 -19.05 2.35 0.48
C MET A 1 -18.83 1.56 1.76
N ASN A 2 -18.92 0.22 1.74
CA ASN A 2 -18.57 -0.57 2.92
C ASN A 2 -17.06 -0.84 2.96
N VAL A 3 -16.56 -1.32 4.10
CA VAL A 3 -15.10 -1.56 4.29
C VAL A 3 -14.55 -2.58 3.31
N PHE A 4 -15.32 -3.61 3.00
CA PHE A 4 -14.91 -4.66 2.07
C PHE A 4 -14.74 -4.12 0.65
N ASP A 5 -15.69 -3.30 0.18
CA ASP A 5 -15.59 -2.62 -1.12
C ASP A 5 -14.39 -1.67 -1.17
N ALA A 6 -14.12 -0.97 -0.06
CA ALA A 6 -12.94 -0.11 0.03
C ALA A 6 -11.65 -0.90 -0.19
N VAL A 7 -11.51 -2.05 0.50
CA VAL A 7 -10.32 -2.91 0.38
C VAL A 7 -10.17 -3.50 -1.03
N ARG A 8 -11.26 -4.01 -1.60
CA ARG A 8 -11.23 -4.65 -2.94
C ARG A 8 -10.88 -3.67 -4.05
N ASN A 9 -11.34 -2.44 -3.94
CA ASN A 9 -11.18 -1.42 -4.98
C ASN A 9 -10.01 -0.46 -4.72
N LEU A 10 -9.08 -0.83 -3.85
CA LEU A 10 -7.83 -0.08 -3.71
C LEU A 10 -6.93 -0.35 -4.91
N GLY A 11 -6.57 0.72 -5.59
CA GLY A 11 -5.56 0.76 -6.64
C GLY A 11 -4.69 2.00 -6.45
N SER A 12 -3.65 2.12 -7.26
CA SER A 12 -2.83 3.33 -7.30
C SER A 12 -3.21 4.16 -8.52
N PHE A 13 -3.41 5.47 -8.34
CA PHE A 13 -3.67 6.36 -9.47
C PHE A 13 -2.48 6.38 -10.43
N ARG A 14 -2.76 6.64 -11.71
CA ARG A 14 -1.76 6.82 -12.76
C ARG A 14 -1.51 8.29 -13.06
N SER A 15 -2.54 9.11 -12.93
CA SER A 15 -2.47 10.56 -13.09
C SER A 15 -3.43 11.24 -12.12
N ALA A 16 -3.01 12.37 -11.57
CA ALA A 16 -3.77 13.19 -10.65
C ALA A 16 -4.57 14.28 -11.39
N ASP A 17 -5.72 14.64 -10.83
CA ASP A 17 -6.41 15.88 -11.16
C ASP A 17 -5.76 17.02 -10.37
N ASP A 18 -5.68 18.22 -10.94
CA ASP A 18 -5.13 19.41 -10.31
C ASP A 18 -6.03 19.98 -9.18
N LYS A 19 -7.16 19.32 -8.92
CA LYS A 19 -8.07 19.70 -7.86
C LYS A 19 -7.42 19.57 -6.49
N PRO A 20 -7.40 20.63 -5.68
CA PRO A 20 -6.83 20.58 -4.33
C PRO A 20 -7.59 19.60 -3.44
N VAL A 21 -6.87 18.93 -2.55
CA VAL A 21 -7.44 18.04 -1.54
C VAL A 21 -7.80 18.86 -0.30
N GLU A 22 -9.03 18.73 0.17
CA GLU A 22 -9.52 19.47 1.33
C GLU A 22 -8.80 19.03 2.60
N ARG A 23 -8.30 19.99 3.41
CA ARG A 23 -7.58 19.73 4.67
C ARG A 23 -8.36 18.83 5.64
N LYS A 24 -9.70 18.91 5.63
CA LYS A 24 -10.53 18.03 6.45
C LYS A 24 -10.39 16.56 6.06
N LYS A 25 -10.25 16.26 4.77
CA LYS A 25 -10.02 14.90 4.28
C LYS A 25 -8.63 14.41 4.66
N VAL A 26 -7.62 15.26 4.47
CA VAL A 26 -6.25 14.96 4.93
C VAL A 26 -6.23 14.65 6.43
N GLY A 27 -6.92 15.45 7.24
CA GLY A 27 -7.04 15.21 8.68
C GLY A 27 -7.64 13.85 9.03
N LYS A 28 -8.72 13.43 8.35
CA LYS A 28 -9.32 12.09 8.53
C LYS A 28 -8.37 10.97 8.15
N ILE A 29 -7.61 11.14 7.07
CA ILE A 29 -6.64 10.17 6.59
C ILE A 29 -5.50 10.01 7.61
N LEU A 30 -4.97 11.12 8.14
CA LEU A 30 -3.96 11.10 9.19
C LEU A 30 -4.47 10.44 10.46
N GLU A 31 -5.73 10.71 10.83
CA GLU A 31 -6.38 10.09 11.98
C GLU A 31 -6.47 8.57 11.81
N ALA A 32 -6.79 8.07 10.63
CA ALA A 32 -6.76 6.63 10.33
C ALA A 32 -5.36 6.04 10.51
N GLY A 33 -4.31 6.74 10.04
CA GLY A 33 -2.92 6.34 10.25
C GLY A 33 -2.53 6.28 11.72
N ARG A 34 -2.94 7.29 12.50
CA ARG A 34 -2.68 7.36 13.94
C ARG A 34 -3.35 6.24 14.75
N HIS A 35 -4.45 5.67 14.25
CA HIS A 35 -5.17 4.55 14.87
C HIS A 35 -4.68 3.17 14.42
N ALA A 36 -3.58 3.10 13.68
CA ALA A 36 -3.00 1.82 13.32
C ALA A 36 -2.58 1.01 14.56
N PRO A 37 -2.68 -0.33 14.50
CA PRO A 37 -2.16 -1.17 15.56
C PRO A 37 -0.65 -0.99 15.67
N SER A 38 -0.16 -0.81 16.89
CA SER A 38 1.25 -0.61 17.17
C SER A 38 1.79 -1.72 18.06
N PRO A 39 2.89 -2.41 17.69
CA PRO A 39 3.52 -3.43 18.52
C PRO A 39 3.83 -2.89 19.91
N GLY A 40 3.36 -3.59 20.95
CA GLY A 40 3.51 -3.14 22.35
C GLY A 40 2.86 -1.80 22.67
N ASN A 41 1.96 -1.29 21.81
CA ASN A 41 1.33 0.03 21.90
C ASN A 41 2.35 1.18 21.98
N VAL A 42 3.45 1.07 21.25
CA VAL A 42 4.54 2.07 21.26
C VAL A 42 4.16 3.36 20.58
N GLN A 43 3.35 3.28 19.52
CA GLN A 43 2.88 4.44 18.72
C GLN A 43 4.06 5.26 18.20
N SER A 44 4.93 4.60 17.41
CA SER A 44 6.16 5.21 16.91
C SER A 44 5.96 6.09 15.70
N LEU A 45 4.77 6.07 15.07
CA LEU A 45 4.53 6.77 13.81
C LEU A 45 4.43 8.30 13.99
N GLU A 46 4.99 8.97 13.00
CA GLU A 46 4.91 10.41 12.80
C GLU A 46 4.62 10.69 11.33
N PHE A 47 4.09 11.86 11.00
CA PHE A 47 3.68 12.20 9.63
C PHE A 47 4.13 13.60 9.27
N ILE A 48 4.71 13.76 8.07
CA ILE A 48 4.94 15.08 7.46
C ILE A 48 3.98 15.22 6.27
N VAL A 49 3.15 16.24 6.30
CA VAL A 49 2.24 16.58 5.19
C VAL A 49 2.92 17.58 4.28
N ILE A 50 2.96 17.29 3.00
CA ILE A 50 3.61 18.07 1.95
C ILE A 50 2.53 18.53 0.96
N GLU A 51 2.35 19.83 0.83
CA GLU A 51 1.42 20.48 -0.11
C GLU A 51 2.16 21.34 -1.15
N GLU A 52 3.38 21.82 -0.82
CA GLU A 52 4.15 22.69 -1.70
C GLU A 52 4.75 21.95 -2.88
N GLU A 53 4.61 22.51 -4.09
CA GLU A 53 5.04 21.93 -5.36
C GLU A 53 6.54 21.59 -5.36
N GLU A 54 7.41 22.50 -4.92
CA GLU A 54 8.86 22.27 -4.83
C GLU A 54 9.21 21.09 -3.92
N SER A 55 8.50 20.96 -2.80
CA SER A 55 8.70 19.85 -1.85
C SER A 55 8.20 18.53 -2.41
N ARG A 56 7.10 18.52 -3.17
CA ARG A 56 6.59 17.32 -3.86
C ARG A 56 7.54 16.89 -4.98
N ALA A 57 8.10 17.83 -5.73
CA ALA A 57 9.11 17.55 -6.74
C ALA A 57 10.36 16.89 -6.14
N LYS A 58 10.84 17.36 -4.97
CA LYS A 58 11.94 16.72 -4.24
C LYS A 58 11.61 15.27 -3.83
N LEU A 59 10.36 14.98 -3.41
CA LEU A 59 9.94 13.62 -3.11
C LEU A 59 9.91 12.74 -4.37
N ALA A 60 9.43 13.27 -5.49
CA ALA A 60 9.40 12.56 -6.76
C ALA A 60 10.81 12.22 -7.25
N GLU A 61 11.75 13.17 -7.14
CA GLU A 61 13.17 12.95 -7.47
C GLU A 61 13.79 11.87 -6.58
N ALA A 62 13.61 11.96 -5.25
CA ALA A 62 14.20 11.02 -4.29
C ALA A 62 13.64 9.59 -4.44
N SER A 63 12.45 9.44 -4.98
CA SER A 63 11.78 8.14 -5.16
C SER A 63 11.79 7.62 -6.59
N GLY A 64 12.07 8.49 -7.59
CA GLY A 64 11.88 8.17 -8.99
C GLY A 64 10.41 7.95 -9.39
N ASP A 65 9.45 8.40 -8.58
CA ASP A 65 8.02 8.22 -8.83
C ASP A 65 7.35 9.58 -9.11
N PRO A 66 7.08 9.92 -10.38
CA PRO A 66 6.52 11.22 -10.76
C PRO A 66 5.12 11.47 -10.21
N ARG A 67 4.40 10.42 -9.77
CA ARG A 67 3.08 10.59 -9.18
C ARG A 67 3.10 11.41 -7.90
N LEU A 68 4.23 11.46 -7.18
CA LEU A 68 4.37 12.28 -5.97
C LEU A 68 4.42 13.77 -6.28
N GLU A 69 4.94 14.17 -7.43
CA GLU A 69 4.89 15.55 -7.92
C GLU A 69 3.49 15.95 -8.38
N GLU A 70 2.81 15.04 -9.12
CA GLU A 70 1.45 15.27 -9.60
C GLU A 70 0.40 15.32 -8.48
N ALA A 71 0.60 14.59 -7.39
CA ALA A 71 -0.36 14.53 -6.29
C ALA A 71 -0.42 15.88 -5.54
N PRO A 72 -1.61 16.53 -5.39
CA PRO A 72 -1.73 17.79 -4.65
C PRO A 72 -1.25 17.72 -3.20
N VAL A 73 -1.29 16.53 -2.60
CA VAL A 73 -0.80 16.27 -1.24
C VAL A 73 0.02 15.00 -1.22
N ALA A 74 1.19 15.04 -0.58
CA ALA A 74 1.94 13.86 -0.19
C ALA A 74 2.08 13.79 1.33
N VAL A 75 2.21 12.59 1.88
CA VAL A 75 2.46 12.37 3.30
C VAL A 75 3.65 11.44 3.44
N ILE A 76 4.69 11.90 4.12
CA ILE A 76 5.81 11.04 4.53
C ILE A 76 5.39 10.35 5.83
N VAL A 77 5.38 9.03 5.83
CA VAL A 77 5.13 8.20 7.01
C VAL A 77 6.48 7.90 7.64
N LEU A 78 6.65 8.28 8.88
CA LEU A 78 7.89 8.19 9.66
C LEU A 78 7.71 7.26 10.84
N ALA A 79 8.80 6.68 11.33
CA ALA A 79 8.83 5.96 12.61
C ALA A 79 9.99 6.48 13.49
N ASP A 80 9.68 6.84 14.74
CA ASP A 80 10.69 7.06 15.79
C ASP A 80 11.26 5.70 16.21
N THR A 81 12.38 5.33 15.60
CA THR A 81 13.04 4.04 15.82
C THR A 81 13.61 3.92 17.23
N ALA A 82 14.01 5.03 17.83
CA ALA A 82 14.49 5.02 19.23
C ALA A 82 13.36 4.71 20.22
N ARG A 83 12.13 5.22 19.95
CA ARG A 83 10.93 4.90 20.73
C ARG A 83 10.59 3.42 20.62
N MET A 84 10.60 2.85 19.41
CA MET A 84 10.32 1.44 19.18
C MET A 84 11.39 0.54 19.82
N ARG A 85 12.66 0.84 19.58
CA ARG A 85 13.79 0.04 20.11
C ARG A 85 13.76 -0.07 21.64
N ARG A 86 13.44 1.00 22.35
CA ARG A 86 13.34 0.97 23.84
C ARG A 86 12.32 -0.04 24.36
N ARG A 87 11.30 -0.36 23.58
CA ARG A 87 10.20 -1.25 24.00
C ARG A 87 10.32 -2.65 23.42
N ILE A 88 10.73 -2.78 22.17
CA ILE A 88 10.73 -4.03 21.40
C ILE A 88 12.14 -4.66 21.35
N GLY A 89 13.21 -3.86 21.52
CA GLY A 89 14.58 -4.36 21.41
C GLY A 89 15.06 -4.42 19.95
N ASP A 90 15.85 -5.46 19.61
CA ASP A 90 16.54 -5.56 18.33
C ASP A 90 15.60 -5.77 17.12
N GLU A 91 14.38 -6.25 17.35
CA GLU A 91 13.37 -6.45 16.31
C GLU A 91 12.60 -5.16 15.95
N PHE A 92 13.10 -4.00 16.37
CA PHE A 92 12.41 -2.72 16.22
C PHE A 92 12.13 -2.31 14.76
N HIS A 93 13.00 -2.67 13.82
CA HIS A 93 12.79 -2.35 12.40
C HIS A 93 11.55 -3.07 11.83
N ASP A 94 11.42 -4.37 12.11
CA ASP A 94 10.26 -5.14 11.67
C ASP A 94 8.97 -4.63 12.30
N ALA A 95 9.03 -4.24 13.58
CA ALA A 95 7.93 -3.63 14.29
C ALA A 95 7.52 -2.27 13.69
N CYS A 96 8.48 -1.41 13.33
CA CYS A 96 8.22 -0.15 12.63
C CYS A 96 7.60 -0.37 11.25
N ASN A 97 8.11 -1.35 10.48
CA ASN A 97 7.57 -1.70 9.17
C ASN A 97 6.12 -2.20 9.27
N ALA A 98 5.82 -3.05 10.23
CA ALA A 98 4.46 -3.57 10.46
C ALA A 98 3.48 -2.46 10.84
N GLU A 99 3.89 -1.56 11.76
CA GLU A 99 3.09 -0.41 12.16
C GLU A 99 2.83 0.54 11.00
N ALA A 100 3.87 0.89 10.23
CA ALA A 100 3.76 1.78 9.08
C ALA A 100 2.88 1.20 7.96
N ALA A 101 3.05 -0.08 7.61
CA ALA A 101 2.23 -0.74 6.61
C ALA A 101 0.75 -0.79 7.02
N SER A 102 0.47 -1.04 8.30
CA SER A 102 -0.89 -1.03 8.85
C SER A 102 -1.52 0.35 8.78
N ALA A 103 -0.75 1.40 9.14
CA ALA A 103 -1.19 2.78 9.04
C ALA A 103 -1.50 3.20 7.60
N VAL A 104 -0.58 2.91 6.68
CA VAL A 104 -0.75 3.21 5.26
C VAL A 104 -2.01 2.55 4.70
N GLN A 105 -2.27 1.29 5.03
CA GLN A 105 -3.49 0.62 4.58
C GLN A 105 -4.75 1.32 5.09
N GLY A 106 -4.81 1.67 6.37
CA GLY A 106 -5.91 2.44 6.95
C GLY A 106 -6.11 3.81 6.29
N MET A 107 -5.01 4.54 6.08
CA MET A 107 -5.01 5.84 5.40
C MET A 107 -5.56 5.73 3.97
N ARG A 108 -5.15 4.72 3.20
CA ARG A 108 -5.61 4.49 1.83
C ARG A 108 -7.10 4.13 1.76
N MET A 109 -7.60 3.35 2.73
CA MET A 109 -9.03 3.01 2.82
C MET A 109 -9.88 4.25 3.07
N VAL A 110 -9.47 5.09 4.02
CA VAL A 110 -10.16 6.37 4.30
C VAL A 110 -10.05 7.34 3.13
N ALA A 111 -8.90 7.41 2.46
CA ALA A 111 -8.77 8.21 1.23
C ALA A 111 -9.79 7.78 0.16
N LYS A 112 -9.95 6.47 -0.06
CA LYS A 112 -10.95 5.93 -1.00
C LYS A 112 -12.38 6.27 -0.58
N GLU A 113 -12.72 6.18 0.71
CA GLU A 113 -14.04 6.57 1.24
C GLU A 113 -14.33 8.06 1.01
N GLU A 114 -13.32 8.92 1.16
CA GLU A 114 -13.40 10.36 0.92
C GLU A 114 -13.40 10.74 -0.58
N GLY A 115 -13.42 9.75 -1.49
CA GLY A 115 -13.44 9.95 -2.94
C GLY A 115 -12.08 10.33 -3.54
N LEU A 116 -11.00 10.08 -2.80
CA LEU A 116 -9.64 10.27 -3.25
C LEU A 116 -9.03 8.94 -3.74
N SER A 117 -7.97 9.05 -4.51
CA SER A 117 -7.06 7.96 -4.79
C SER A 117 -5.71 8.22 -4.13
N SER A 118 -4.93 7.14 -3.98
CA SER A 118 -3.62 7.21 -3.36
C SER A 118 -2.61 6.36 -4.11
N CYS A 119 -1.34 6.74 -4.09
CA CYS A 119 -0.23 5.84 -4.38
C CYS A 119 0.60 5.64 -3.11
N TRP A 120 1.18 4.47 -2.94
CA TRP A 120 2.12 4.17 -1.87
C TRP A 120 3.48 3.84 -2.46
N VAL A 121 4.50 4.58 -2.03
CA VAL A 121 5.88 4.47 -2.49
C VAL A 121 6.75 4.04 -1.33
N THR A 122 7.51 2.96 -1.50
CA THR A 122 8.43 2.39 -0.49
C THR A 122 9.88 2.41 -0.97
N GLY A 123 10.10 2.52 -2.30
CA GLY A 123 11.45 2.61 -2.88
C GLY A 123 11.84 4.07 -3.07
N PHE A 124 12.72 4.60 -2.21
CA PHE A 124 13.23 5.96 -2.29
C PHE A 124 14.60 6.07 -1.61
N ASP A 125 15.35 7.10 -1.96
CA ASP A 125 16.59 7.44 -1.27
C ASP A 125 16.27 8.03 0.12
N GLN A 126 16.46 7.22 1.15
CA GLN A 126 16.18 7.60 2.54
C GLN A 126 17.00 8.81 2.99
N MET A 127 18.28 8.90 2.56
CA MET A 127 19.14 10.03 2.93
C MET A 127 18.70 11.33 2.28
N ALA A 128 18.30 11.27 1.00
CA ALA A 128 17.75 12.43 0.30
C ALA A 128 16.46 12.93 0.99
N VAL A 129 15.55 12.03 1.37
CA VAL A 129 14.32 12.37 2.09
C VAL A 129 14.64 12.93 3.47
N LYS A 130 15.52 12.29 4.25
CA LYS A 130 15.89 12.80 5.59
C LYS A 130 16.49 14.18 5.52
N THR A 131 17.44 14.42 4.63
CA THR A 131 18.09 15.70 4.46
C THR A 131 17.15 16.77 3.92
N GLY A 132 16.34 16.43 2.92
CA GLY A 132 15.40 17.34 2.27
C GLY A 132 14.30 17.86 3.19
N PHE A 133 13.91 17.08 4.19
CA PHE A 133 12.81 17.41 5.11
C PHE A 133 13.24 17.59 6.57
N GLY A 134 14.54 17.61 6.86
CA GLY A 134 15.06 17.86 8.20
C GLY A 134 14.70 16.77 9.21
N ILE A 135 14.60 15.50 8.76
CA ILE A 135 14.23 14.37 9.61
C ILE A 135 15.44 13.97 10.47
N PRO A 136 15.27 13.89 11.81
CA PRO A 136 16.38 13.57 12.71
C PRO A 136 16.88 12.12 12.53
N GLU A 137 18.09 11.84 13.03
CA GLU A 137 18.76 10.55 12.82
C GLU A 137 17.96 9.35 13.35
N ASN A 138 17.33 9.52 14.51
CA ASN A 138 16.53 8.47 15.16
C ASN A 138 15.11 8.29 14.61
N VAL A 139 14.74 9.01 13.57
CA VAL A 139 13.47 8.90 12.87
C VAL A 139 13.73 8.44 11.44
N GLU A 140 13.01 7.41 11.00
CA GLU A 140 13.19 6.82 9.68
C GLU A 140 11.94 6.99 8.81
N PRO A 141 12.08 7.41 7.54
CA PRO A 141 10.98 7.40 6.60
C PRO A 141 10.66 5.96 6.19
N MET A 142 9.43 5.54 6.45
CA MET A 142 8.93 4.18 6.21
C MET A 142 8.16 4.05 4.90
N GLY A 143 7.67 5.16 4.36
CA GLY A 143 6.92 5.20 3.11
C GLY A 143 6.39 6.59 2.82
N ILE A 144 5.96 6.78 1.58
CA ILE A 144 5.37 8.04 1.12
C ILE A 144 4.03 7.72 0.49
N ILE A 145 2.99 8.50 0.81
CA ILE A 145 1.66 8.38 0.22
C ILE A 145 1.37 9.65 -0.58
N GLY A 146 1.10 9.51 -1.88
CA GLY A 146 0.50 10.58 -2.67
C GLY A 146 -1.03 10.50 -2.60
N LEU A 147 -1.72 11.63 -2.46
CA LEU A 147 -3.17 11.74 -2.37
C LEU A 147 -3.69 12.71 -3.43
N CYS A 148 -4.70 12.30 -4.18
CA CYS A 148 -5.31 13.12 -5.23
C CYS A 148 -6.75 12.74 -5.52
N TYR A 149 -7.47 13.60 -6.24
CA TYR A 149 -8.59 13.16 -7.05
C TYR A 149 -8.03 12.51 -8.32
N PRO A 150 -8.40 11.26 -8.65
CA PRO A 150 -7.86 10.61 -9.84
C PRO A 150 -8.49 11.20 -11.11
N ARG A 151 -7.67 11.45 -12.15
CA ARG A 151 -8.14 11.95 -13.45
C ARG A 151 -8.91 10.89 -14.26
N SER A 152 -8.69 9.62 -13.94
CA SER A 152 -9.38 8.47 -14.56
C SER A 152 -9.74 7.45 -13.50
N GLU A 153 -10.65 6.54 -13.82
CA GLU A 153 -10.99 5.41 -12.94
C GLU A 153 -9.74 4.59 -12.61
N VAL A 154 -9.63 4.24 -11.33
CA VAL A 154 -8.49 3.49 -10.80
C VAL A 154 -8.92 2.04 -10.64
N GLU A 155 -8.36 1.19 -11.48
CA GLU A 155 -8.56 -0.26 -11.38
C GLU A 155 -7.72 -0.84 -10.23
N PRO A 156 -8.28 -1.78 -9.45
CA PRO A 156 -7.52 -2.47 -8.43
C PRO A 156 -6.43 -3.34 -9.06
N ASP A 157 -5.31 -3.48 -8.36
CA ASP A 157 -4.25 -4.38 -8.77
C ASP A 157 -4.71 -5.85 -8.75
N HIS A 158 -4.17 -6.64 -9.67
CA HIS A 158 -4.42 -8.08 -9.70
C HIS A 158 -3.97 -8.75 -8.39
N ARG A 159 -4.78 -9.69 -7.91
CA ARG A 159 -4.48 -10.51 -6.72
C ARG A 159 -4.49 -11.99 -7.09
N PHE A 160 -3.70 -12.78 -6.37
CA PHE A 160 -3.81 -14.24 -6.42
C PHE A 160 -5.19 -14.71 -5.97
N GLY A 161 -5.63 -15.86 -6.48
CA GLY A 161 -6.88 -16.46 -6.04
C GLY A 161 -6.78 -16.99 -4.60
N MET A 162 -7.91 -17.08 -3.90
CA MET A 162 -7.96 -17.61 -2.53
C MET A 162 -7.32 -18.99 -2.41
N ASN A 163 -7.54 -19.86 -3.41
CA ASN A 163 -6.96 -21.19 -3.49
C ASN A 163 -5.43 -21.22 -3.67
N GLU A 164 -4.81 -20.10 -4.04
CA GLU A 164 -3.34 -20.00 -4.23
C GLU A 164 -2.63 -19.52 -2.97
N VAL A 165 -3.35 -18.82 -2.07
CA VAL A 165 -2.75 -18.13 -0.93
C VAL A 165 -3.32 -18.51 0.42
N VAL A 166 -4.39 -19.37 0.45
CA VAL A 166 -5.03 -19.79 1.69
C VAL A 166 -4.89 -21.30 1.87
N PHE A 167 -4.35 -21.70 3.01
CA PHE A 167 -4.21 -23.08 3.43
C PHE A 167 -5.00 -23.31 4.71
N TYR A 168 -5.53 -24.52 4.89
CA TYR A 168 -6.33 -24.88 6.05
C TYR A 168 -5.51 -25.74 7.02
N GLU A 169 -5.34 -25.27 8.25
CA GLU A 169 -4.62 -25.91 9.37
C GLU A 169 -3.13 -26.18 9.13
N LYS A 170 -2.70 -26.49 7.90
CA LYS A 170 -1.28 -26.76 7.55
C LYS A 170 -0.95 -26.13 6.20
N TYR A 171 0.30 -25.74 6.04
CA TYR A 171 0.82 -25.31 4.75
C TYR A 171 0.62 -26.40 3.69
N ASP A 172 0.34 -26.01 2.44
CA ASP A 172 -0.01 -26.88 1.30
C ASP A 172 -1.37 -27.62 1.40
N ASN A 173 -2.11 -27.50 2.50
CA ASN A 173 -3.48 -28.01 2.58
C ASN A 173 -4.45 -26.99 1.97
N GLN A 174 -4.68 -27.08 0.66
CA GLN A 174 -5.50 -26.11 -0.07
C GLN A 174 -6.96 -26.08 0.37
N VAL A 175 -7.53 -24.89 0.38
CA VAL A 175 -8.87 -24.60 0.92
C VAL A 175 -10.00 -24.92 -0.08
N GLY A 176 -9.69 -25.47 -1.26
CA GLY A 176 -10.63 -25.66 -2.35
C GLY A 176 -11.96 -26.33 -1.98
N SER A 177 -11.98 -27.21 -0.96
CA SER A 177 -13.19 -27.87 -0.48
C SER A 177 -13.91 -27.13 0.66
N VAL A 178 -13.27 -26.18 1.33
CA VAL A 178 -13.86 -25.48 2.50
C VAL A 178 -14.84 -24.40 2.08
N PHE A 179 -14.63 -23.81 0.91
CA PHE A 179 -15.49 -22.78 0.34
C PHE A 179 -16.43 -23.29 -0.76
N ASP A 180 -16.42 -24.63 -1.05
CA ASP A 180 -17.36 -25.26 -1.96
C ASP A 180 -18.79 -25.07 -1.44
N GLY A 181 -19.61 -24.37 -2.23
CA GLY A 181 -21.01 -24.06 -1.86
C GLY A 181 -21.20 -22.73 -1.12
N LEU A 182 -20.16 -21.94 -0.86
CA LEU A 182 -20.30 -20.56 -0.45
C LEU A 182 -20.37 -19.65 -1.69
N GLU A 183 -21.56 -19.17 -2.00
CA GLU A 183 -21.75 -18.11 -2.99
C GLU A 183 -21.22 -16.79 -2.46
N TRP A 184 -19.97 -16.49 -2.77
CA TRP A 184 -19.36 -15.23 -2.46
C TRP A 184 -18.76 -14.62 -3.74
N GLU A 185 -19.20 -13.44 -4.10
CA GLU A 185 -18.80 -12.76 -5.35
C GLU A 185 -17.27 -12.70 -5.55
N GLY A 186 -16.47 -12.60 -4.47
CA GLY A 186 -15.02 -12.57 -4.52
C GLY A 186 -14.33 -13.89 -4.84
N LEU A 187 -15.01 -15.03 -4.72
CA LEU A 187 -14.44 -16.36 -5.00
C LEU A 187 -14.51 -16.75 -6.49
N HIS A 188 -15.52 -16.27 -7.21
CA HIS A 188 -15.77 -16.71 -8.59
C HIS A 188 -15.02 -15.88 -9.66
N GLU A 189 -14.82 -14.59 -9.46
CA GLU A 189 -14.17 -13.73 -10.47
C GLU A 189 -12.71 -14.09 -10.76
N ASN A 190 -11.97 -14.58 -9.78
CA ASN A 190 -10.53 -14.85 -9.94
C ASN A 190 -10.22 -16.27 -10.44
N THR A 191 -11.12 -17.25 -10.27
CA THR A 191 -10.86 -18.63 -10.71
C THR A 191 -10.86 -18.77 -12.23
N GLU A 192 -11.69 -18.02 -12.96
CA GLU A 192 -11.70 -18.06 -14.44
C GLU A 192 -10.48 -17.34 -15.05
N ILE A 193 -10.05 -16.22 -14.47
CA ILE A 193 -8.90 -15.43 -14.97
C ILE A 193 -7.58 -16.16 -14.64
N ALA A 194 -7.44 -16.70 -13.43
CA ALA A 194 -6.30 -17.51 -13.03
C ALA A 194 -6.19 -18.78 -13.87
N SER A 195 -7.29 -19.52 -14.06
CA SER A 195 -7.35 -20.71 -14.92
C SER A 195 -6.95 -20.41 -16.36
N LYS A 196 -7.36 -19.29 -16.95
CA LYS A 196 -6.98 -18.89 -18.32
C LYS A 196 -5.50 -18.48 -18.43
N LYS A 197 -4.96 -17.75 -17.43
CA LYS A 197 -3.54 -17.35 -17.40
C LYS A 197 -2.61 -18.52 -17.11
N THR A 198 -2.95 -19.38 -16.17
CA THR A 198 -2.18 -20.59 -15.82
C THR A 198 -2.14 -21.56 -17.00
N LYS A 199 -3.27 -21.80 -17.69
CA LYS A 199 -3.30 -22.58 -18.95
C LYS A 199 -2.42 -21.95 -20.03
N ARG A 200 -2.46 -20.62 -20.21
CA ARG A 200 -1.65 -19.92 -21.22
C ARG A 200 -0.15 -19.93 -20.88
N PHE A 201 0.21 -19.89 -19.59
CA PHE A 201 1.59 -20.02 -19.12
C PHE A 201 2.10 -21.45 -19.30
N TYR A 202 1.28 -22.45 -18.95
CA TYR A 202 1.60 -23.87 -19.13
C TYR A 202 1.79 -24.25 -20.61
N TRP A 203 0.94 -23.72 -21.50
CA TRP A 203 1.09 -23.90 -22.95
C TRP A 203 2.38 -23.26 -23.48
N LYS A 204 2.72 -22.04 -23.08
CA LYS A 204 3.98 -21.40 -23.45
C LYS A 204 5.23 -22.13 -22.92
N LEU A 205 5.14 -22.72 -21.73
CA LEU A 205 6.23 -23.52 -21.17
C LEU A 205 6.38 -24.83 -21.95
N LYS A 206 5.28 -25.46 -22.33
CA LYS A 206 5.26 -26.69 -23.10
C LYS A 206 5.79 -26.52 -24.53
N GLU A 207 5.43 -25.44 -25.22
CA GLU A 207 6.02 -25.05 -26.50
C GLU A 207 7.53 -24.84 -26.38
N ARG A 208 8.02 -24.11 -25.40
CA ARG A 208 9.47 -23.90 -25.20
C ARG A 208 10.25 -25.17 -24.86
N LEU A 209 9.61 -26.15 -24.22
CA LEU A 209 10.25 -27.44 -23.91
C LEU A 209 10.20 -28.40 -25.09
N SER A 210 9.21 -28.29 -25.98
CA SER A 210 9.16 -29.09 -27.21
C SER A 210 10.17 -28.62 -28.27
N ASP A 211 10.62 -27.37 -28.21
CA ASP A 211 11.66 -26.83 -29.11
C ASP A 211 13.10 -27.13 -28.61
N LEU A 212 13.24 -27.81 -27.47
CA LEU A 212 14.51 -28.18 -26.84
C LEU A 212 14.80 -29.71 -26.88
N ILE A 213 13.91 -30.50 -27.49
CA ILE A 213 14.02 -31.93 -27.73
C ILE A 213 13.93 -32.21 -29.23
#